data_dd0ed58bbf61cddef4ca61e616fae8dc
#
_entry.id   dd0ed58bbf61cddef4ca61e616fae8dc
#
_cell.length_a   1.000
_cell.length_b   1.000
_cell.length_c   1.000
_cell.angle_alpha   90.00
_cell.angle_beta   90.00
_cell.angle_gamma   90.00
#
_symmetry.space_group_name_H-M   'P 1'
#
loop_
_entity.id
_entity.type
_entity.pdbx_description
1 polymer ?
#
loop_
_entity_poly.entity_id
_entity_poly.type
_entity_poly.pdbx_seq_one_letter_code
_entity_poly.pdbx_strand_id
1 'polypeptide(L)'
;MPEIEHAAAAEEETALFGKYELGRLLGCGAFAKVYYARNVKTGQSVAVKIINKKRLAGTGLAGNVKREITIMSKLHHPHIVRLHEVLATKTKIFFVIELVRGGELFAKISKGRFSEDLSRRYFHQLISAIGYCHSRGVFHRDLKPENLLLDENGNLKVSDFGLSAVQDQTRPDGLLHTLCGTPAYVAPEILAKKGYDGAKVDVWSCGVVLFVLAAGYLPFNDPQLMVMYKKIYKGDFRCPRWMSQEVRRFLSKLLDTNPDTRITVDAMIRDPWFRKGYKEVKFDEEVWSRGGR
;
A
#
# COMPACT_ATOMS: atom_id res chain seq x y z
N MET A 1 22.15 53.04 -24.96
CA MET A 1 21.28 51.92 -24.65
C MET A 1 22.14 50.81 -24.07
N PRO A 2 22.12 50.54 -22.77
CA PRO A 2 22.87 49.41 -22.20
C PRO A 2 22.02 48.16 -22.29
N GLU A 3 22.63 47.10 -22.80
CA GLU A 3 22.14 45.74 -22.82
C GLU A 3 22.00 45.20 -21.38
N ILE A 4 20.82 44.72 -21.04
CA ILE A 4 20.58 44.06 -19.78
C ILE A 4 20.95 42.58 -20.00
N GLU A 5 22.13 42.19 -19.55
CA GLU A 5 22.53 40.82 -19.38
C GLU A 5 21.65 40.20 -18.26
N HIS A 6 20.69 39.36 -18.66
CA HIS A 6 20.08 38.43 -17.74
C HIS A 6 21.07 37.28 -17.50
N ALA A 7 21.91 37.46 -16.49
CA ALA A 7 22.61 36.34 -15.88
C ALA A 7 21.57 35.44 -15.19
N ALA A 8 21.17 34.39 -15.88
CA ALA A 8 20.49 33.26 -15.25
C ALA A 8 21.49 32.62 -14.27
N ALA A 9 21.35 32.91 -12.99
CA ALA A 9 22.01 32.18 -11.93
C ALA A 9 21.53 30.74 -12.00
N ALA A 10 22.34 29.86 -12.57
CA ALA A 10 22.23 28.44 -12.40
C ALA A 10 22.46 28.17 -10.89
N GLU A 11 21.39 28.01 -10.12
CA GLU A 11 21.48 27.40 -8.81
C GLU A 11 22.05 25.99 -9.07
N GLU A 12 23.33 25.79 -8.75
CA GLU A 12 23.90 24.46 -8.58
C GLU A 12 22.98 23.73 -7.60
N GLU A 13 22.15 22.81 -8.10
CA GLU A 13 21.34 21.91 -7.30
C GLU A 13 22.30 21.05 -6.47
N THR A 14 22.66 21.56 -5.29
CA THR A 14 23.45 20.80 -4.32
C THR A 14 22.66 19.54 -3.98
N ALA A 15 23.27 18.39 -4.25
CA ALA A 15 22.65 17.10 -3.99
C ALA A 15 22.13 17.02 -2.54
N LEU A 16 20.92 16.51 -2.36
CA LEU A 16 20.28 16.33 -1.05
C LEU A 16 21.24 15.56 -0.12
N PHE A 17 21.74 16.24 0.93
CA PHE A 17 22.77 15.75 1.85
C PHE A 17 24.07 15.28 1.16
N GLY A 18 24.40 15.79 -0.02
CA GLY A 18 25.54 15.35 -0.82
C GLY A 18 25.41 13.90 -1.34
N LYS A 19 24.23 13.30 -1.26
CA LYS A 19 23.97 11.91 -1.62
C LYS A 19 23.03 11.70 -2.78
N TYR A 20 22.00 12.54 -2.94
CA TYR A 20 20.93 12.33 -3.91
C TYR A 20 20.64 13.59 -4.72
N GLU A 21 20.76 13.47 -6.04
CA GLU A 21 20.26 14.48 -6.98
C GLU A 21 18.75 14.26 -7.15
N LEU A 22 17.96 15.29 -6.77
CA LEU A 22 16.52 15.28 -6.97
C LEU A 22 16.20 15.61 -8.43
N GLY A 23 15.34 14.81 -9.04
CA GLY A 23 14.85 15.03 -10.38
C GLY A 23 13.36 15.38 -10.40
N ARG A 24 12.63 14.86 -11.39
CA ARG A 24 11.22 15.18 -11.62
C ARG A 24 10.30 14.73 -10.49
N LEU A 25 9.20 15.45 -10.30
CA LEU A 25 8.10 15.05 -9.41
C LEU A 25 7.42 13.77 -9.96
N LEU A 26 7.24 12.77 -9.10
CA LEU A 26 6.56 11.51 -9.41
C LEU A 26 5.11 11.51 -8.93
N GLY A 27 4.84 12.15 -7.77
CA GLY A 27 3.51 12.21 -7.19
C GLY A 27 3.38 13.28 -6.12
N CYS A 28 2.16 13.73 -5.88
CA CYS A 28 1.84 14.73 -4.87
C CYS A 28 0.63 14.26 -4.05
N GLY A 29 0.84 14.03 -2.75
CA GLY A 29 -0.22 13.74 -1.78
C GLY A 29 -0.52 14.96 -0.90
N ALA A 30 -1.48 14.82 0.01
CA ALA A 30 -1.90 15.91 0.91
C ALA A 30 -0.77 16.46 1.78
N PHE A 31 0.13 15.61 2.26
CA PHE A 31 1.19 15.97 3.20
C PHE A 31 2.61 15.71 2.67
N ALA A 32 2.74 15.01 1.53
CA ALA A 32 4.01 14.57 0.98
C ALA A 32 4.09 14.82 -0.52
N LYS A 33 5.32 15.01 -1.01
CA LYS A 33 5.64 14.99 -2.44
C LYS A 33 6.67 13.89 -2.67
N VAL A 34 6.55 13.16 -3.77
CA VAL A 34 7.48 12.08 -4.15
C VAL A 34 8.23 12.51 -5.39
N TYR A 35 9.55 12.46 -5.34
CA TYR A 35 10.44 12.82 -6.43
C TYR A 35 11.26 11.62 -6.87
N TYR A 36 11.55 11.54 -8.14
CA TYR A 36 12.67 10.75 -8.64
C TYR A 36 13.97 11.32 -8.08
N ALA A 37 14.91 10.46 -7.72
CA ALA A 37 16.24 10.89 -7.38
C ALA A 37 17.28 9.85 -7.81
N ARG A 38 18.55 10.28 -7.90
CA ARG A 38 19.70 9.43 -8.22
C ARG A 38 20.74 9.56 -7.13
N ASN A 39 21.20 8.44 -6.62
CA ASN A 39 22.34 8.41 -5.70
C ASN A 39 23.61 8.79 -6.46
N VAL A 40 24.30 9.87 -6.05
CA VAL A 40 25.46 10.41 -6.76
C VAL A 40 26.67 9.49 -6.73
N LYS A 41 26.79 8.63 -5.70
CA LYS A 41 27.92 7.71 -5.54
C LYS A 41 27.72 6.41 -6.29
N THR A 42 26.51 5.82 -6.22
CA THR A 42 26.24 4.49 -6.77
C THR A 42 25.53 4.55 -8.12
N GLY A 43 25.01 5.71 -8.53
CA GLY A 43 24.17 5.85 -9.72
C GLY A 43 22.77 5.24 -9.59
N GLN A 44 22.44 4.66 -8.42
CA GLN A 44 21.16 4.00 -8.18
C GLN A 44 20.01 5.02 -8.25
N SER A 45 18.97 4.67 -9.01
CA SER A 45 17.72 5.43 -9.04
C SER A 45 16.84 5.05 -7.84
N VAL A 46 16.30 6.06 -7.17
CA VAL A 46 15.42 5.92 -6.00
C VAL A 46 14.22 6.86 -6.12
N ALA A 47 13.22 6.67 -5.28
CA ALA A 47 12.17 7.65 -5.04
C ALA A 47 12.39 8.31 -3.67
N VAL A 48 12.17 9.63 -3.58
CA VAL A 48 12.29 10.37 -2.33
C VAL A 48 10.96 10.99 -1.97
N LYS A 49 10.31 10.46 -0.92
CA LYS A 49 9.07 11.01 -0.34
C LYS A 49 9.45 12.09 0.66
N ILE A 50 9.05 13.32 0.40
CA ILE A 50 9.39 14.51 1.20
C ILE A 50 8.17 14.95 1.99
N ILE A 51 8.29 15.00 3.30
CA ILE A 51 7.25 15.44 4.23
C ILE A 51 7.68 16.73 4.91
N ASN A 52 6.84 17.76 4.89
CA ASN A 52 7.09 19.02 5.59
C ASN A 52 6.64 18.92 7.06
N LYS A 53 7.57 19.09 8.01
CA LYS A 53 7.28 19.01 9.45
C LYS A 53 6.27 20.06 9.93
N LYS A 54 6.24 21.26 9.33
CA LYS A 54 5.27 22.31 9.67
C LYS A 54 3.83 21.88 9.34
N ARG A 55 3.62 21.08 8.29
CA ARG A 55 2.29 20.55 7.93
C ARG A 55 1.84 19.43 8.87
N LEU A 56 2.75 18.84 9.63
CA LEU A 56 2.45 17.82 10.65
C LEU A 56 2.18 18.42 12.02
N ALA A 57 2.69 19.65 12.27
CA ALA A 57 2.49 20.33 13.55
C ALA A 57 1.00 20.60 13.78
N GLY A 58 0.49 20.23 14.94
CA GLY A 58 -0.93 20.41 15.30
C GLY A 58 -1.91 19.38 14.75
N THR A 59 -1.47 18.47 13.85
CA THR A 59 -2.37 17.45 13.26
C THR A 59 -2.35 16.10 13.97
N GLY A 60 -1.49 15.91 14.99
CA GLY A 60 -1.25 14.59 15.61
C GLY A 60 -0.50 13.58 14.72
N LEU A 61 -0.19 13.95 13.46
CA LEU A 61 0.42 13.05 12.48
C LEU A 61 1.93 12.83 12.69
N ALA A 62 2.59 13.60 13.54
CA ALA A 62 4.02 13.41 13.82
C ALA A 62 4.33 12.01 14.38
N GLY A 63 3.44 11.45 15.20
CA GLY A 63 3.51 10.08 15.69
C GLY A 63 3.40 9.04 14.57
N ASN A 64 2.55 9.31 13.57
CA ASN A 64 2.37 8.43 12.42
C ASN A 64 3.64 8.34 11.56
N VAL A 65 4.37 9.46 11.37
CA VAL A 65 5.61 9.46 10.59
C VAL A 65 6.71 8.64 11.29
N LYS A 66 6.89 8.79 12.60
CA LYS A 66 7.84 7.96 13.36
C LYS A 66 7.50 6.48 13.26
N ARG A 67 6.22 6.16 13.32
CA ARG A 67 5.69 4.80 13.19
C ARG A 67 5.94 4.24 11.78
N GLU A 68 5.64 5.01 10.73
CA GLU A 68 5.91 4.62 9.35
C GLU A 68 7.39 4.25 9.16
N ILE A 69 8.32 5.05 9.71
CA ILE A 69 9.75 4.75 9.68
C ILE A 69 10.04 3.42 10.38
N THR A 70 9.53 3.23 11.61
CA THR A 70 9.77 2.01 12.39
C THR A 70 9.21 0.76 11.70
N ILE A 71 8.04 0.86 11.09
CA ILE A 71 7.43 -0.23 10.35
C ILE A 71 8.25 -0.54 9.09
N MET A 72 8.47 0.45 8.24
CA MET A 72 9.15 0.25 6.96
C MET A 72 10.60 -0.23 7.13
N SER A 73 11.30 0.18 8.18
CA SER A 73 12.66 -0.28 8.45
C SER A 73 12.76 -1.77 8.78
N LYS A 74 11.67 -2.38 9.24
CA LYS A 74 11.57 -3.81 9.60
C LYS A 74 11.01 -4.68 8.48
N LEU A 75 10.44 -4.08 7.41
CA LEU A 75 9.80 -4.81 6.34
C LEU A 75 10.75 -5.01 5.16
N HIS A 76 11.12 -6.28 4.92
CA HIS A 76 11.96 -6.70 3.80
C HIS A 76 11.27 -7.84 3.07
N HIS A 77 10.60 -7.54 1.96
CA HIS A 77 9.84 -8.53 1.18
C HIS A 77 9.83 -8.13 -0.30
N PRO A 78 9.93 -9.09 -1.26
CA PRO A 78 9.99 -8.79 -2.69
C PRO A 78 8.76 -8.03 -3.21
N HIS A 79 7.60 -8.17 -2.56
CA HIS A 79 6.36 -7.48 -2.94
C HIS A 79 6.00 -6.30 -2.01
N ILE A 80 6.97 -5.75 -1.29
CA ILE A 80 6.83 -4.53 -0.49
C ILE A 80 7.89 -3.52 -0.97
N VAL A 81 7.50 -2.25 -1.10
CA VAL A 81 8.44 -1.16 -1.43
C VAL A 81 9.46 -1.01 -0.31
N ARG A 82 10.75 -1.14 -0.66
CA ARG A 82 11.85 -1.10 0.31
C ARG A 82 12.13 0.34 0.76
N LEU A 83 12.32 0.54 2.06
CA LEU A 83 12.93 1.74 2.62
C LEU A 83 14.46 1.57 2.61
N HIS A 84 15.19 2.46 1.96
CA HIS A 84 16.65 2.46 1.97
C HIS A 84 17.21 3.23 3.16
N GLU A 85 16.79 4.48 3.33
CA GLU A 85 17.17 5.30 4.48
C GLU A 85 16.17 6.42 4.73
N VAL A 86 16.27 7.04 5.90
CA VAL A 86 15.50 8.24 6.27
C VAL A 86 16.46 9.35 6.63
N LEU A 87 16.29 10.49 5.98
CA LEU A 87 17.08 11.69 6.21
C LEU A 87 16.16 12.79 6.75
N ALA A 88 16.70 13.71 7.56
CA ALA A 88 15.90 14.77 8.13
C ALA A 88 16.67 16.08 8.24
N THR A 89 15.97 17.19 7.97
CA THR A 89 16.39 18.56 8.32
C THR A 89 15.54 19.11 9.46
N LYS A 90 15.79 20.34 9.86
CA LYS A 90 14.94 21.04 10.84
C LYS A 90 13.46 21.11 10.36
N THR A 91 13.21 21.20 9.05
CA THR A 91 11.88 21.49 8.48
C THR A 91 11.26 20.33 7.69
N LYS A 92 12.05 19.35 7.24
CA LYS A 92 11.58 18.27 6.35
C LYS A 92 12.08 16.91 6.81
N ILE A 93 11.35 15.84 6.43
CA ILE A 93 11.73 14.42 6.52
C ILE A 93 11.73 13.86 5.12
N PHE A 94 12.74 13.07 4.80
CA PHE A 94 12.95 12.45 3.48
C PHE A 94 13.02 10.95 3.64
N PHE A 95 12.08 10.24 3.06
CA PHE A 95 12.12 8.79 2.95
C PHE A 95 12.74 8.44 1.61
N VAL A 96 13.91 7.85 1.61
CA VAL A 96 14.54 7.31 0.41
C VAL A 96 14.07 5.88 0.26
N ILE A 97 13.28 5.62 -0.77
CA ILE A 97 12.61 4.35 -1.00
C ILE A 97 12.92 3.78 -2.39
N GLU A 98 12.68 2.51 -2.56
CA GLU A 98 12.76 1.82 -3.86
C GLU A 98 11.95 2.58 -4.93
N LEU A 99 12.57 2.81 -6.09
CA LEU A 99 11.87 3.37 -7.25
C LEU A 99 11.13 2.26 -7.99
N VAL A 100 9.82 2.31 -7.98
CA VAL A 100 8.94 1.37 -8.69
C VAL A 100 8.52 1.98 -10.02
N ARG A 101 8.93 1.37 -11.15
CA ARG A 101 8.85 2.00 -12.48
C ARG A 101 7.64 1.62 -13.32
N GLY A 102 6.94 0.53 -13.00
CA GLY A 102 5.80 0.02 -13.78
C GLY A 102 4.48 0.75 -13.54
N GLY A 103 4.47 1.76 -12.63
CA GLY A 103 3.29 2.55 -12.31
C GLY A 103 2.28 1.80 -11.43
N GLU A 104 1.07 2.34 -11.33
CA GLU A 104 0.00 1.74 -10.54
C GLU A 104 -0.61 0.52 -11.23
N LEU A 105 -0.85 -0.56 -10.47
CA LEU A 105 -1.49 -1.78 -10.98
C LEU A 105 -2.83 -1.47 -11.66
N PHE A 106 -3.62 -0.60 -11.06
CA PHE A 106 -4.96 -0.27 -11.52
C PHE A 106 -5.00 0.62 -12.76
N ALA A 107 -3.93 1.34 -13.08
CA ALA A 107 -3.81 2.04 -14.35
C ALA A 107 -3.89 1.06 -15.57
N LYS A 108 -3.55 -0.23 -15.34
CA LYS A 108 -3.71 -1.27 -16.37
C LYS A 108 -5.15 -1.76 -16.51
N ILE A 109 -5.98 -1.62 -15.46
CA ILE A 109 -7.40 -2.00 -15.48
C ILE A 109 -8.24 -1.00 -16.30
N SER A 110 -7.79 0.25 -16.45
CA SER A 110 -8.46 1.23 -17.33
C SER A 110 -8.59 0.74 -18.79
N LYS A 111 -7.77 -0.25 -19.19
CA LYS A 111 -7.81 -0.94 -20.48
C LYS A 111 -8.73 -2.16 -20.50
N GLY A 112 -9.43 -2.46 -19.41
CA GLY A 112 -10.30 -3.61 -19.22
C GLY A 112 -9.89 -4.48 -18.02
N ARG A 113 -10.82 -5.32 -17.55
CA ARG A 113 -10.56 -6.26 -16.44
C ARG A 113 -9.45 -7.25 -16.80
N PHE A 114 -8.79 -7.79 -15.80
CA PHE A 114 -7.83 -8.88 -16.00
C PHE A 114 -8.54 -10.24 -16.15
N SER A 115 -7.84 -11.18 -16.79
CA SER A 115 -8.24 -12.59 -16.74
C SER A 115 -8.19 -13.08 -15.29
N GLU A 116 -8.93 -14.16 -15.00
CA GLU A 116 -8.93 -14.76 -13.67
C GLU A 116 -7.53 -15.22 -13.23
N ASP A 117 -6.75 -15.79 -14.15
CA ASP A 117 -5.39 -16.24 -13.86
C ASP A 117 -4.43 -15.09 -13.58
N LEU A 118 -4.54 -13.97 -14.32
CA LEU A 118 -3.75 -12.78 -14.05
C LEU A 118 -4.15 -12.14 -12.73
N SER A 119 -5.45 -12.06 -12.42
CA SER A 119 -5.96 -11.59 -11.13
C SER A 119 -5.44 -12.45 -9.98
N ARG A 120 -5.42 -13.79 -10.15
CA ARG A 120 -4.90 -14.74 -9.17
C ARG A 120 -3.39 -14.54 -8.95
N ARG A 121 -2.61 -14.35 -10.02
CA ARG A 121 -1.17 -14.09 -9.93
C ARG A 121 -0.87 -12.84 -9.10
N TYR A 122 -1.54 -11.71 -9.35
CA TYR A 122 -1.35 -10.51 -8.55
C TYR A 122 -1.87 -10.68 -7.13
N PHE A 123 -2.95 -11.42 -6.95
CA PHE A 123 -3.50 -11.71 -5.64
C PHE A 123 -2.55 -12.58 -4.80
N HIS A 124 -1.86 -13.57 -5.39
CA HIS A 124 -0.80 -14.34 -4.72
C HIS A 124 0.30 -13.43 -4.18
N GLN A 125 0.77 -12.47 -4.99
CA GLN A 125 1.81 -11.54 -4.60
C GLN A 125 1.34 -10.59 -3.48
N LEU A 126 0.10 -10.11 -3.56
CA LEU A 126 -0.53 -9.29 -2.52
C LEU A 126 -0.62 -10.06 -1.20
N ILE A 127 -1.15 -11.27 -1.21
CA ILE A 127 -1.32 -12.08 0.01
C ILE A 127 0.03 -12.48 0.61
N SER A 128 1.05 -12.73 -0.22
CA SER A 128 2.42 -12.95 0.26
C SER A 128 2.94 -11.73 1.04
N ALA A 129 2.77 -10.51 0.52
CA ALA A 129 3.17 -9.28 1.19
C ALA A 129 2.39 -9.05 2.50
N ILE A 130 1.07 -9.21 2.46
CA ILE A 130 0.19 -8.95 3.61
C ILE A 130 0.38 -10.01 4.70
N GLY A 131 0.50 -11.28 4.33
CA GLY A 131 0.83 -12.35 5.28
C GLY A 131 2.17 -12.13 5.98
N TYR A 132 3.19 -11.65 5.22
CA TYR A 132 4.47 -11.25 5.79
C TYR A 132 4.34 -10.10 6.80
N CYS A 133 3.54 -9.08 6.50
CA CYS A 133 3.26 -7.99 7.44
C CYS A 133 2.57 -8.52 8.70
N HIS A 134 1.52 -9.32 8.54
CA HIS A 134 0.74 -9.85 9.65
C HIS A 134 1.57 -10.75 10.58
N SER A 135 2.47 -11.58 10.03
CA SER A 135 3.38 -12.40 10.83
C SER A 135 4.34 -11.58 11.70
N ARG A 136 4.52 -10.30 11.40
CA ARG A 136 5.31 -9.32 12.17
C ARG A 136 4.46 -8.36 12.99
N GLY A 137 3.17 -8.66 13.13
CA GLY A 137 2.21 -7.81 13.85
C GLY A 137 1.98 -6.44 13.20
N VAL A 138 2.22 -6.31 11.90
CA VAL A 138 2.01 -5.06 11.13
C VAL A 138 0.75 -5.19 10.30
N PHE A 139 -0.16 -4.22 10.41
CA PHE A 139 -1.41 -4.13 9.66
C PHE A 139 -1.39 -2.90 8.77
N HIS A 140 -1.68 -3.06 7.47
CA HIS A 140 -1.58 -1.98 6.48
C HIS A 140 -2.70 -0.95 6.63
N ARG A 141 -3.95 -1.37 6.70
CA ARG A 141 -5.19 -0.61 6.95
C ARG A 141 -5.64 0.38 5.85
N ASP A 142 -4.89 0.53 4.79
CA ASP A 142 -5.24 1.40 3.65
C ASP A 142 -4.84 0.76 2.30
N LEU A 143 -5.15 -0.52 2.13
CA LEU A 143 -4.94 -1.20 0.86
C LEU A 143 -5.93 -0.65 -0.17
N LYS A 144 -5.40 -0.05 -1.23
CA LYS A 144 -6.15 0.58 -2.32
C LYS A 144 -5.30 0.64 -3.60
N PRO A 145 -5.90 0.96 -4.75
CA PRO A 145 -5.21 0.99 -6.04
C PRO A 145 -3.91 1.78 -6.06
N GLU A 146 -3.91 2.95 -5.46
CA GLU A 146 -2.79 3.89 -5.46
C GLU A 146 -1.57 3.34 -4.71
N ASN A 147 -1.80 2.41 -3.77
CA ASN A 147 -0.76 1.78 -2.95
C ASN A 147 -0.27 0.44 -3.54
N LEU A 148 -0.79 0.03 -4.70
CA LEU A 148 -0.43 -1.19 -5.40
C LEU A 148 0.29 -0.85 -6.71
N LEU A 149 1.63 -0.88 -6.65
CA LEU A 149 2.50 -0.51 -7.75
C LEU A 149 3.01 -1.76 -8.48
N LEU A 150 3.57 -1.58 -9.66
CA LEU A 150 4.26 -2.62 -10.42
C LEU A 150 5.71 -2.26 -10.63
N ASP A 151 6.60 -3.21 -10.45
CA ASP A 151 7.99 -3.07 -10.86
C ASP A 151 8.14 -3.18 -12.39
N GLU A 152 9.37 -3.04 -12.90
CA GLU A 152 9.69 -3.13 -14.33
C GLU A 152 9.44 -4.52 -14.92
N ASN A 153 9.42 -5.57 -14.08
CA ASN A 153 9.12 -6.95 -14.46
C ASN A 153 7.62 -7.28 -14.36
N GLY A 154 6.78 -6.28 -13.97
CA GLY A 154 5.36 -6.46 -13.76
C GLY A 154 5.00 -7.20 -12.48
N ASN A 155 5.88 -7.24 -11.46
CA ASN A 155 5.56 -7.77 -10.15
C ASN A 155 4.96 -6.69 -9.25
N LEU A 156 4.04 -7.11 -8.38
CA LEU A 156 3.37 -6.24 -7.43
C LEU A 156 4.34 -5.75 -6.35
N LYS A 157 4.20 -4.48 -5.98
CA LYS A 157 4.85 -3.82 -4.86
C LYS A 157 3.82 -3.06 -4.03
N VAL A 158 3.61 -3.46 -2.79
CA VAL A 158 2.77 -2.74 -1.82
C VAL A 158 3.55 -1.56 -1.25
N SER A 159 2.94 -0.39 -1.26
CA SER A 159 3.54 0.88 -0.82
C SER A 159 2.66 1.59 0.21
N ASP A 160 3.18 2.65 0.80
CA ASP A 160 2.49 3.60 1.69
C ASP A 160 1.92 3.00 2.98
N PHE A 161 2.79 2.83 3.94
CA PHE A 161 2.47 2.37 5.29
C PHE A 161 2.08 3.52 6.25
N GLY A 162 1.70 4.69 5.72
CA GLY A 162 1.39 5.89 6.52
C GLY A 162 0.21 5.75 7.48
N LEU A 163 -0.74 4.86 7.18
CA LEU A 163 -1.85 4.52 8.06
C LEU A 163 -1.68 3.19 8.80
N SER A 164 -0.54 2.50 8.62
CA SER A 164 -0.30 1.19 9.21
C SER A 164 -0.26 1.23 10.75
N ALA A 165 -0.59 0.12 11.38
CA ALA A 165 -0.50 -0.09 12.81
C ALA A 165 0.38 -1.30 13.12
N VAL A 166 0.96 -1.30 14.32
CA VAL A 166 1.60 -2.49 14.91
C VAL A 166 0.70 -3.05 16.00
N GLN A 167 0.86 -4.35 16.29
CA GLN A 167 0.06 -5.05 17.29
C GLN A 167 0.12 -4.38 18.67
N ASP A 168 1.25 -3.78 19.05
CA ASP A 168 1.42 -3.06 20.31
C ASP A 168 0.50 -1.82 20.45
N GLN A 169 -0.24 -1.46 19.41
CA GLN A 169 -1.20 -0.34 19.39
C GLN A 169 -2.64 -0.79 19.64
N THR A 170 -2.86 -2.07 19.76
CA THR A 170 -4.15 -2.58 20.20
C THR A 170 -4.41 -2.14 21.65
N ARG A 171 -5.66 -1.86 21.96
CA ARG A 171 -6.08 -1.61 23.34
C ARG A 171 -6.06 -2.91 24.15
N PRO A 172 -6.32 -2.87 25.46
CA PRO A 172 -6.41 -4.09 26.29
C PRO A 172 -7.42 -5.13 25.78
N ASP A 173 -8.39 -4.71 24.96
CA ASP A 173 -9.33 -5.60 24.27
C ASP A 173 -8.71 -6.33 23.04
N GLY A 174 -7.45 -6.09 22.72
CA GLY A 174 -6.76 -6.64 21.56
C GLY A 174 -7.14 -6.00 20.23
N LEU A 175 -7.90 -4.89 20.23
CA LEU A 175 -8.46 -4.26 19.03
C LEU A 175 -7.86 -2.89 18.73
N LEU A 176 -7.91 -2.49 17.45
CA LEU A 176 -7.59 -1.16 16.96
C LEU A 176 -8.87 -0.29 16.95
N HIS A 177 -8.74 1.00 17.22
CA HIS A 177 -9.89 1.91 17.33
C HIS A 177 -9.80 3.16 16.44
N THR A 178 -8.76 3.29 15.62
CA THR A 178 -8.58 4.44 14.72
C THR A 178 -9.40 4.26 13.46
N LEU A 179 -10.30 5.23 13.17
CA LEU A 179 -11.00 5.28 11.89
C LEU A 179 -10.02 5.70 10.80
N CYS A 180 -9.79 4.85 9.82
CA CYS A 180 -8.89 5.11 8.69
C CYS A 180 -9.28 4.27 7.47
N GLY A 181 -8.66 4.60 6.33
CA GLY A 181 -8.85 3.91 5.07
C GLY A 181 -9.69 4.70 4.05
N THR A 182 -9.65 4.23 2.81
CA THR A 182 -10.37 4.81 1.67
C THR A 182 -11.79 4.22 1.61
N PRO A 183 -12.86 5.03 1.59
CA PRO A 183 -14.25 4.58 1.82
C PRO A 183 -14.68 3.30 1.11
N ALA A 184 -14.37 3.15 -0.19
CA ALA A 184 -14.77 1.98 -0.97
C ALA A 184 -14.05 0.67 -0.58
N TYR A 185 -12.96 0.75 0.18
CA TYR A 185 -12.11 -0.37 0.62
C TYR A 185 -12.24 -0.67 2.11
N VAL A 186 -12.97 0.16 2.86
CA VAL A 186 -13.13 0.06 4.31
C VAL A 186 -14.02 -1.11 4.69
N ALA A 187 -13.58 -1.90 5.67
CA ALA A 187 -14.37 -3.00 6.21
C ALA A 187 -15.54 -2.50 7.07
N PRO A 188 -16.67 -3.25 7.13
CA PRO A 188 -17.86 -2.82 7.87
C PRO A 188 -17.60 -2.58 9.35
N GLU A 189 -16.72 -3.35 10.01
CA GLU A 189 -16.39 -3.17 11.43
C GLU A 189 -15.67 -1.86 11.73
N ILE A 190 -14.90 -1.30 10.80
CA ILE A 190 -14.30 0.05 10.97
C ILE A 190 -15.41 1.10 11.04
N LEU A 191 -16.41 0.99 10.18
CA LEU A 191 -17.56 1.90 10.15
C LEU A 191 -18.40 1.80 11.43
N ALA A 192 -18.41 0.62 12.08
CA ALA A 192 -19.16 0.38 13.33
C ALA A 192 -18.54 1.05 14.57
N LYS A 193 -17.28 1.52 14.51
CA LYS A 193 -16.58 2.22 15.59
C LYS A 193 -16.41 1.44 16.91
N LYS A 194 -16.53 0.11 16.90
CA LYS A 194 -16.47 -0.75 18.10
C LYS A 194 -15.07 -1.33 18.39
N GLY A 195 -14.07 -0.94 17.60
CA GLY A 195 -12.77 -1.61 17.58
C GLY A 195 -12.74 -2.70 16.51
N TYR A 196 -11.54 -3.06 16.04
CA TYR A 196 -11.39 -4.01 14.95
C TYR A 196 -10.03 -4.72 14.97
N ASP A 197 -9.99 -5.94 14.43
CA ASP A 197 -8.77 -6.66 14.12
C ASP A 197 -8.18 -6.13 12.80
N GLY A 198 -6.95 -5.61 12.85
CA GLY A 198 -6.26 -5.06 11.68
C GLY A 198 -6.03 -6.09 10.58
N ALA A 199 -5.77 -7.36 10.94
CA ALA A 199 -5.57 -8.42 9.96
C ALA A 199 -6.87 -8.72 9.19
N LYS A 200 -8.00 -8.74 9.88
CA LYS A 200 -9.33 -8.98 9.26
C LYS A 200 -9.75 -7.84 8.34
N VAL A 201 -9.39 -6.60 8.70
CA VAL A 201 -9.61 -5.41 7.86
C VAL A 201 -8.78 -5.47 6.58
N ASP A 202 -7.50 -5.81 6.66
CA ASP A 202 -6.66 -5.97 5.48
C ASP A 202 -7.19 -7.07 4.54
N VAL A 203 -7.69 -8.17 5.11
CA VAL A 203 -8.33 -9.26 4.34
C VAL A 203 -9.55 -8.77 3.56
N TRP A 204 -10.41 -7.96 4.18
CA TRP A 204 -11.54 -7.34 3.47
C TRP A 204 -11.06 -6.47 2.30
N SER A 205 -10.09 -5.58 2.54
CA SER A 205 -9.53 -4.70 1.50
C SER A 205 -8.89 -5.50 0.38
N CYS A 206 -8.18 -6.61 0.68
CA CYS A 206 -7.69 -7.57 -0.33
C CYS A 206 -8.84 -8.16 -1.16
N GLY A 207 -9.99 -8.47 -0.54
CA GLY A 207 -11.18 -8.95 -1.24
C GLY A 207 -11.73 -7.92 -2.21
N VAL A 208 -11.79 -6.65 -1.82
CA VAL A 208 -12.18 -5.54 -2.72
C VAL A 208 -11.20 -5.43 -3.88
N VAL A 209 -9.88 -5.48 -3.62
CA VAL A 209 -8.84 -5.47 -4.65
C VAL A 209 -9.05 -6.63 -5.64
N LEU A 210 -9.21 -7.87 -5.16
CA LEU A 210 -9.43 -9.03 -6.04
C LEU A 210 -10.67 -8.85 -6.90
N PHE A 211 -11.77 -8.37 -6.30
CA PHE A 211 -12.99 -8.10 -7.06
C PHE A 211 -12.72 -7.11 -8.20
N VAL A 212 -12.03 -5.98 -7.92
CA VAL A 212 -11.74 -4.97 -8.95
C VAL A 212 -10.82 -5.52 -10.03
N LEU A 213 -9.81 -6.33 -9.69
CA LEU A 213 -8.94 -6.98 -10.69
C LEU A 213 -9.74 -7.84 -11.67
N ALA A 214 -10.69 -8.63 -11.16
CA ALA A 214 -11.47 -9.59 -11.93
C ALA A 214 -12.73 -8.99 -12.58
N ALA A 215 -13.31 -7.92 -12.01
CA ALA A 215 -14.53 -7.27 -12.49
C ALA A 215 -14.24 -6.03 -13.35
N GLY A 216 -13.21 -5.25 -13.02
CA GLY A 216 -12.90 -3.95 -13.62
C GLY A 216 -13.63 -2.77 -12.94
N TYR A 217 -14.38 -3.02 -11.87
CA TYR A 217 -15.13 -2.01 -11.11
C TYR A 217 -15.25 -2.42 -9.64
N LEU A 218 -15.67 -1.46 -8.77
CA LEU A 218 -15.80 -1.67 -7.33
C LEU A 218 -17.00 -2.58 -6.98
N PRO A 219 -16.88 -3.48 -5.97
CA PRO A 219 -18.00 -4.31 -5.51
C PRO A 219 -19.09 -3.48 -4.85
N PHE A 220 -18.70 -2.44 -4.12
CA PHE A 220 -19.59 -1.51 -3.45
C PHE A 220 -19.37 -0.13 -4.04
N ASN A 221 -20.32 0.36 -4.81
CA ASN A 221 -20.26 1.66 -5.44
C ASN A 221 -21.63 2.34 -5.39
N ASP A 222 -21.65 3.61 -5.02
CA ASP A 222 -22.83 4.46 -5.08
C ASP A 222 -22.39 5.93 -5.05
N PRO A 223 -23.04 6.84 -5.81
CA PRO A 223 -22.77 8.27 -5.75
C PRO A 223 -23.00 8.86 -4.34
N GLN A 224 -23.93 8.28 -3.58
CA GLN A 224 -24.21 8.67 -2.21
C GLN A 224 -23.42 7.81 -1.22
N LEU A 225 -22.49 8.43 -0.49
CA LEU A 225 -21.60 7.75 0.47
C LEU A 225 -22.35 6.87 1.48
N MET A 226 -23.50 7.39 1.99
CA MET A 226 -24.32 6.64 2.96
C MET A 226 -24.96 5.39 2.37
N VAL A 227 -25.34 5.43 1.08
CA VAL A 227 -25.87 4.25 0.38
C VAL A 227 -24.77 3.23 0.15
N MET A 228 -23.58 3.68 -0.25
CA MET A 228 -22.40 2.80 -0.37
C MET A 228 -22.09 2.12 0.97
N TYR A 229 -22.08 2.84 2.08
CA TYR A 229 -21.88 2.27 3.41
C TYR A 229 -22.94 1.23 3.77
N LYS A 230 -24.23 1.47 3.43
CA LYS A 230 -25.30 0.47 3.63
C LYS A 230 -25.04 -0.82 2.85
N LYS A 231 -24.52 -0.72 1.60
CA LYS A 231 -24.11 -1.89 0.80
C LYS A 231 -22.96 -2.64 1.47
N ILE A 232 -21.94 -1.94 1.97
CA ILE A 232 -20.80 -2.52 2.69
C ILE A 232 -21.28 -3.26 3.95
N TYR A 233 -22.13 -2.64 4.78
CA TYR A 233 -22.68 -3.27 5.97
C TYR A 233 -23.48 -4.56 5.70
N LYS A 234 -24.19 -4.59 4.57
CA LYS A 234 -24.99 -5.76 4.17
C LYS A 234 -24.18 -6.80 3.41
N GLY A 235 -22.94 -6.49 2.99
CA GLY A 235 -22.19 -7.32 2.06
C GLY A 235 -22.91 -7.45 0.70
N ASP A 236 -23.67 -6.42 0.29
CA ASP A 236 -24.48 -6.44 -0.91
C ASP A 236 -23.62 -6.09 -2.13
N PHE A 237 -23.01 -7.12 -2.71
CA PHE A 237 -22.27 -7.02 -3.97
C PHE A 237 -22.69 -8.15 -4.93
N ARG A 238 -22.51 -7.91 -6.23
CA ARG A 238 -22.85 -8.88 -7.27
C ARG A 238 -21.65 -9.21 -8.14
N CYS A 239 -21.30 -10.49 -8.18
CA CYS A 239 -20.26 -10.97 -9.11
C CYS A 239 -20.81 -11.01 -10.53
N PRO A 240 -20.09 -10.45 -11.52
CA PRO A 240 -20.48 -10.51 -12.92
C PRO A 240 -20.48 -11.95 -13.46
N ARG A 241 -21.25 -12.19 -14.54
CA ARG A 241 -21.48 -13.54 -15.08
C ARG A 241 -20.21 -14.24 -15.56
N TRP A 242 -19.20 -13.49 -15.98
CA TRP A 242 -17.93 -14.04 -16.47
C TRP A 242 -16.97 -14.55 -15.37
N MET A 243 -17.21 -14.23 -14.10
CA MET A 243 -16.45 -14.81 -13.00
C MET A 243 -16.79 -16.27 -12.80
N SER A 244 -15.78 -17.13 -12.60
CA SER A 244 -16.01 -18.53 -12.28
C SER A 244 -16.72 -18.69 -10.93
N GLN A 245 -17.38 -19.83 -10.72
CA GLN A 245 -18.03 -20.14 -9.45
C GLN A 245 -17.00 -20.21 -8.31
N GLU A 246 -15.78 -20.65 -8.60
CA GLU A 246 -14.71 -20.77 -7.63
C GLU A 246 -14.27 -19.40 -7.08
N VAL A 247 -14.02 -18.41 -7.99
CA VAL A 247 -13.65 -17.06 -7.52
C VAL A 247 -14.80 -16.37 -6.82
N ARG A 248 -16.05 -16.58 -7.24
CA ARG A 248 -17.22 -16.02 -6.52
C ARG A 248 -17.31 -16.55 -5.10
N ARG A 249 -17.14 -17.88 -4.92
CA ARG A 249 -17.10 -18.50 -3.59
C ARG A 249 -15.93 -17.99 -2.76
N PHE A 250 -14.77 -17.79 -3.36
CA PHE A 250 -13.62 -17.25 -2.66
C PHE A 250 -13.84 -15.78 -2.24
N LEU A 251 -14.40 -14.95 -3.11
CA LEU A 251 -14.77 -13.57 -2.81
C LEU A 251 -15.78 -13.48 -1.66
N SER A 252 -16.77 -14.38 -1.60
CA SER A 252 -17.73 -14.37 -0.48
C SER A 252 -17.09 -14.64 0.88
N LYS A 253 -15.97 -15.39 0.92
CA LYS A 253 -15.21 -15.62 2.17
C LYS A 253 -14.35 -14.40 2.54
N LEU A 254 -13.84 -13.65 1.56
CA LEU A 254 -13.05 -12.44 1.77
C LEU A 254 -13.92 -11.25 2.19
N LEU A 255 -15.07 -11.09 1.54
CA LEU A 255 -16.05 -10.03 1.76
C LEU A 255 -17.18 -10.48 2.71
N ASP A 256 -16.84 -11.33 3.68
CA ASP A 256 -17.73 -11.68 4.78
C ASP A 256 -17.82 -10.49 5.75
N THR A 257 -19.03 -10.01 6.00
CA THR A 257 -19.26 -8.84 6.87
C THR A 257 -18.99 -9.13 8.34
N ASN A 258 -19.02 -10.40 8.74
CA ASN A 258 -18.62 -10.81 10.09
C ASN A 258 -17.11 -11.08 10.12
N PRO A 259 -16.30 -10.29 10.85
CA PRO A 259 -14.85 -10.47 10.92
C PRO A 259 -14.44 -11.80 11.56
N ASP A 260 -15.27 -12.40 12.44
CA ASP A 260 -14.94 -13.67 13.11
C ASP A 260 -14.96 -14.85 12.15
N THR A 261 -15.91 -14.86 11.19
CA THR A 261 -16.04 -15.90 10.16
C THR A 261 -15.30 -15.58 8.88
N ARG A 262 -14.88 -14.31 8.69
CA ARG A 262 -14.07 -13.90 7.53
C ARG A 262 -12.79 -14.73 7.46
N ILE A 263 -12.46 -15.22 6.27
CA ILE A 263 -11.27 -16.05 6.01
C ILE A 263 -9.99 -15.37 6.51
N THR A 264 -9.05 -16.17 7.03
CA THR A 264 -7.71 -15.72 7.42
C THR A 264 -6.71 -15.92 6.27
N VAL A 265 -5.55 -15.25 6.32
CA VAL A 265 -4.47 -15.45 5.33
C VAL A 265 -4.07 -16.93 5.25
N ASP A 266 -3.91 -17.61 6.38
CA ASP A 266 -3.55 -19.04 6.42
C ASP A 266 -4.61 -19.93 5.77
N ALA A 267 -5.90 -19.58 5.95
CA ALA A 267 -6.99 -20.31 5.33
C ALA A 267 -7.09 -20.02 3.81
N MET A 268 -6.74 -18.81 3.37
CA MET A 268 -6.68 -18.46 1.93
C MET A 268 -5.66 -19.31 1.18
N ILE A 269 -4.47 -19.51 1.75
CA ILE A 269 -3.39 -20.29 1.13
C ILE A 269 -3.83 -21.73 0.90
N ARG A 270 -4.79 -22.24 1.67
CA ARG A 270 -5.37 -23.59 1.55
C ARG A 270 -6.59 -23.66 0.63
N ASP A 271 -7.18 -22.52 0.23
CA ASP A 271 -8.37 -22.50 -0.64
C ASP A 271 -8.04 -23.04 -2.04
N PRO A 272 -8.89 -23.90 -2.63
CA PRO A 272 -8.66 -24.50 -3.95
C PRO A 272 -8.45 -23.47 -5.06
N TRP A 273 -9.17 -22.34 -5.02
CA TRP A 273 -8.99 -21.28 -6.03
C TRP A 273 -7.61 -20.62 -5.90
N PHE A 274 -7.19 -20.32 -4.68
CA PHE A 274 -5.89 -19.69 -4.41
C PHE A 274 -4.74 -20.62 -4.75
N ARG A 275 -4.85 -21.92 -4.45
CA ARG A 275 -3.77 -22.90 -4.68
C ARG A 275 -3.42 -23.13 -6.14
N LYS A 276 -4.30 -22.79 -7.09
CA LYS A 276 -3.99 -22.93 -8.52
C LYS A 276 -2.78 -22.08 -8.89
N GLY A 277 -1.64 -22.72 -9.22
CA GLY A 277 -0.40 -22.06 -9.59
C GLY A 277 0.29 -21.29 -8.46
N TYR A 278 -0.15 -21.44 -7.21
CA TYR A 278 0.53 -20.80 -6.08
C TYR A 278 1.90 -21.43 -5.84
N LYS A 279 2.88 -20.55 -5.74
CA LYS A 279 4.25 -20.88 -5.28
C LYS A 279 4.56 -19.98 -4.12
N GLU A 280 4.93 -20.58 -2.99
CA GLU A 280 5.37 -19.83 -1.84
C GLU A 280 6.61 -19.00 -2.19
N VAL A 281 6.57 -17.74 -1.84
CA VAL A 281 7.71 -16.84 -2.06
C VAL A 281 8.76 -17.15 -1.00
N LYS A 282 9.81 -17.85 -1.41
CA LYS A 282 10.99 -18.06 -0.58
C LYS A 282 11.93 -16.88 -0.78
N PHE A 283 12.31 -16.21 0.28
CA PHE A 283 13.34 -15.18 0.28
C PHE A 283 14.18 -15.30 1.55
N ASP A 284 15.50 -15.12 1.38
CA ASP A 284 16.46 -15.19 2.48
C ASP A 284 16.42 -13.90 3.28
N GLU A 285 15.87 -13.92 4.48
CA GLU A 285 15.87 -12.77 5.38
C GLU A 285 17.29 -12.36 5.78
N GLU A 286 18.25 -13.28 5.86
CA GLU A 286 19.64 -13.03 6.23
C GLU A 286 20.43 -12.23 5.17
N VAL A 287 20.18 -12.46 3.89
CA VAL A 287 20.83 -11.72 2.79
C VAL A 287 20.42 -10.25 2.78
N TRP A 288 19.18 -9.98 3.18
CA TRP A 288 18.63 -8.63 3.20
C TRP A 288 19.07 -7.81 4.42
N SER A 289 19.40 -8.47 5.54
CA SER A 289 19.89 -7.81 6.77
C SER A 289 21.38 -7.38 6.67
N ARG A 290 22.18 -8.00 5.80
CA ARG A 290 23.61 -7.70 5.62
C ARG A 290 23.91 -6.55 4.65
N GLY A 291 22.95 -6.11 3.84
CA GLY A 291 23.12 -5.02 2.87
C GLY A 291 22.97 -3.60 3.43
N GLY A 292 22.91 -3.42 4.73
CA GLY A 292 22.66 -2.15 5.44
C GLY A 292 23.74 -1.78 6.47
N ARG A 293 25.04 -2.03 6.16
CA ARG A 293 26.13 -1.43 6.94
C ARG A 293 26.91 -0.45 6.09
#